data_e9839a0e960149fab46721550bbffd0b
#
_entry.id   e9839a0e960149fab46721550bbffd0b
#
_cell.length_a   1.000
_cell.length_b   1.000
_cell.length_c   1.000
_cell.angle_alpha   90.00
_cell.angle_beta   90.00
_cell.angle_gamma   90.00
#
_symmetry.space_group_name_H-M   'P 1'
#
loop_
_entity.id
_entity.type
_entity.pdbx_description
1 polymer ?
#
loop_
_entity_poly.entity_id
_entity_poly.type
_entity_poly.pdbx_seq_one_letter_code
_entity_poly.pdbx_strand_id
1 'polypeptide(L)'
;LDNLVQIAHNVVIGKNTCLAAQVGVAGSTTIGDNCLIGGQVGIAGHLKIGDRVQMQAKSGVLKNIKSDSVIMGYPAINYMDYNKSYVHFKNLPSVMKFIYKLMKKNVE
;
A
#
# COMPACT_ATOMS: atom_id res chain seq x y z
N LEU A 1 17.89 -4.66 7.46
CA LEU A 1 17.72 -3.72 6.33
C LEU A 1 18.47 -4.23 5.11
N ASP A 2 17.82 -4.24 3.97
CA ASP A 2 18.43 -4.65 2.70
C ASP A 2 19.09 -3.44 2.00
N ASN A 3 19.56 -3.64 0.78
CA ASN A 3 20.33 -2.64 0.03
C ASN A 3 19.49 -1.41 -0.32
N LEU A 4 20.13 -0.23 -0.30
CA LEU A 4 19.57 1.04 -0.73
C LEU A 4 18.30 1.43 0.04
N VAL A 5 18.16 0.97 1.28
CA VAL A 5 17.07 1.42 2.16
C VAL A 5 17.40 2.82 2.68
N GLN A 6 16.45 3.73 2.58
CA GLN A 6 16.59 5.11 3.04
C GLN A 6 15.69 5.32 4.26
N ILE A 7 16.31 5.60 5.39
CA ILE A 7 15.62 5.89 6.65
C ILE A 7 15.88 7.35 7.01
N ALA A 8 14.84 8.15 7.09
CA ALA A 8 14.95 9.55 7.44
C ALA A 8 15.08 9.75 8.97
N HIS A 9 15.17 10.99 9.40
CA HIS A 9 15.36 11.34 10.80
C HIS A 9 14.18 10.90 11.67
N ASN A 10 14.46 10.58 12.94
CA ASN A 10 13.46 10.26 13.96
C ASN A 10 12.55 9.09 13.60
N VAL A 11 12.99 8.18 12.74
CA VAL A 11 12.26 6.96 12.43
C VAL A 11 12.58 5.92 13.50
N VAL A 12 11.55 5.25 14.00
CA VAL A 12 11.69 4.14 14.96
C VAL A 12 11.21 2.86 14.28
N ILE A 13 12.04 1.83 14.29
CA ILE A 13 11.73 0.53 13.71
C ILE A 13 11.77 -0.50 14.82
N GLY A 14 10.69 -1.27 14.95
CA GLY A 14 10.57 -2.28 16.00
C GLY A 14 11.41 -3.52 15.75
N LYS A 15 11.27 -4.49 16.64
CA LYS A 15 12.05 -5.73 16.64
C LYS A 15 11.60 -6.65 15.51
N ASN A 16 12.56 -7.34 14.90
CA ASN A 16 12.30 -8.36 13.88
C ASN A 16 11.53 -7.85 12.67
N THR A 17 11.61 -6.55 12.40
CA THR A 17 10.99 -5.94 11.21
C THR A 17 12.01 -5.97 10.09
N CYS A 18 11.57 -6.45 8.92
CA CYS A 18 12.41 -6.58 7.74
C CYS A 18 11.98 -5.55 6.69
N LEU A 19 12.96 -4.77 6.22
CA LEU A 19 12.77 -3.84 5.11
C LEU A 19 13.57 -4.32 3.92
N ALA A 20 12.89 -4.65 2.84
CA ALA A 20 13.53 -5.12 1.62
C ALA A 20 14.21 -3.96 0.87
N ALA A 21 14.84 -4.27 -0.26
CA ALA A 21 15.66 -3.30 -0.99
C ALA A 21 14.85 -2.08 -1.43
N GLN A 22 15.50 -0.93 -1.38
CA GLN A 22 14.97 0.34 -1.88
C GLN A 22 13.71 0.85 -1.17
N VAL A 23 13.44 0.37 0.06
CA VAL A 23 12.37 0.93 0.88
C VAL A 23 12.79 2.32 1.35
N GLY A 24 11.85 3.26 1.30
CA GLY A 24 12.05 4.60 1.83
C GLY A 24 11.05 4.88 2.96
N VAL A 25 11.56 5.37 4.08
CA VAL A 25 10.73 5.77 5.23
C VAL A 25 11.01 7.23 5.54
N ALA A 26 9.98 8.06 5.40
CA ALA A 26 10.10 9.48 5.68
C ALA A 26 10.13 9.77 7.18
N GLY A 27 10.50 10.99 7.54
CA GLY A 27 10.83 11.35 8.91
C GLY A 27 9.71 11.16 9.91
N SER A 28 10.09 10.84 11.14
CA SER A 28 9.19 10.74 12.31
C SER A 28 8.13 9.67 12.21
N THR A 29 8.34 8.66 11.37
CA THR A 29 7.45 7.51 11.25
C THR A 29 7.90 6.41 12.20
N THR A 30 6.95 5.73 12.84
CA THR A 30 7.21 4.59 13.72
C THR A 30 6.67 3.33 13.06
N ILE A 31 7.52 2.30 12.96
CA ILE A 31 7.15 0.98 12.46
C ILE A 31 7.24 0.00 13.61
N GLY A 32 6.18 -0.80 13.78
CA GLY A 32 6.10 -1.76 14.89
C GLY A 32 6.98 -2.98 14.71
N ASP A 33 6.70 -4.01 15.50
CA ASP A 33 7.46 -5.26 15.53
C ASP A 33 6.95 -6.25 14.49
N ASN A 34 7.86 -7.11 14.03
CA ASN A 34 7.54 -8.25 13.16
C ASN A 34 6.85 -7.86 11.85
N CYS A 35 7.18 -6.69 11.31
CA CYS A 35 6.65 -6.25 10.02
C CYS A 35 7.49 -6.77 8.86
N LEU A 36 6.86 -7.01 7.74
CA LEU A 36 7.52 -7.38 6.48
C LEU A 36 7.21 -6.31 5.44
N ILE A 37 8.21 -5.52 5.09
CA ILE A 37 8.07 -4.40 4.16
C ILE A 37 8.71 -4.81 2.84
N GLY A 38 7.90 -4.96 1.81
CA GLY A 38 8.36 -5.37 0.48
C GLY A 38 9.26 -4.35 -0.21
N GLY A 39 9.92 -4.76 -1.28
CA GLY A 39 10.85 -3.90 -2.01
C GLY A 39 10.20 -2.65 -2.58
N GLN A 40 10.92 -1.56 -2.58
CA GLN A 40 10.49 -0.27 -3.16
C GLN A 40 9.22 0.31 -2.54
N VAL A 41 8.88 -0.09 -1.32
CA VAL A 41 7.77 0.53 -0.58
C VAL A 41 8.19 1.91 -0.13
N GLY A 42 7.29 2.88 -0.26
CA GLY A 42 7.47 4.22 0.26
C GLY A 42 6.49 4.47 1.41
N ILE A 43 7.00 5.00 2.51
CA ILE A 43 6.17 5.30 3.69
C ILE A 43 6.32 6.79 4.00
N ALA A 44 5.19 7.50 4.02
CA ALA A 44 5.14 8.93 4.31
C ALA A 44 5.56 9.24 5.75
N GLY A 45 5.82 10.51 6.03
CA GLY A 45 6.27 10.96 7.35
C GLY A 45 5.16 11.02 8.38
N HIS A 46 5.56 11.00 9.66
CA HIS A 46 4.68 11.16 10.81
C HIS A 46 3.58 10.10 10.90
N LEU A 47 3.85 8.89 10.42
CA LEU A 47 2.90 7.80 10.46
C LEU A 47 3.20 6.82 11.59
N LYS A 48 2.17 6.07 11.98
CA LYS A 48 2.27 4.92 12.88
C LYS A 48 1.89 3.66 12.13
N ILE A 49 2.85 2.75 12.00
CA ILE A 49 2.64 1.44 11.42
C ILE A 49 2.62 0.44 12.58
N GLY A 50 1.55 -0.31 12.70
CA GLY A 50 1.38 -1.27 13.80
C GLY A 50 2.32 -2.46 13.70
N ASP A 51 2.05 -3.49 14.50
CA ASP A 51 2.84 -4.71 14.53
C ASP A 51 2.34 -5.72 13.51
N ARG A 52 3.21 -6.60 13.04
CA ARG A 52 2.86 -7.69 12.12
C ARG A 52 2.16 -7.20 10.84
N VAL A 53 2.54 -6.03 10.37
CA VAL A 53 2.03 -5.48 9.11
C VAL A 53 2.86 -6.03 7.95
N GLN A 54 2.19 -6.44 6.89
CA GLN A 54 2.84 -6.87 5.66
C GLN A 54 2.50 -5.87 4.55
N MET A 55 3.54 -5.38 3.89
CA MET A 55 3.39 -4.46 2.77
C MET A 55 3.91 -5.10 1.50
N GLN A 56 3.06 -5.22 0.51
CA GLN A 56 3.47 -5.74 -0.79
C GLN A 56 4.42 -4.76 -1.47
N ALA A 57 5.30 -5.29 -2.32
CA ALA A 57 6.30 -4.48 -3.02
C ALA A 57 5.65 -3.32 -3.78
N LYS A 58 6.35 -2.19 -3.81
CA LYS A 58 5.95 -0.96 -4.50
C LYS A 58 4.71 -0.28 -3.93
N SER A 59 4.28 -0.66 -2.72
CA SER A 59 3.16 0.01 -2.07
C SER A 59 3.56 1.42 -1.64
N GLY A 60 2.60 2.34 -1.69
CA GLY A 60 2.76 3.70 -1.20
C GLY A 60 1.86 3.93 0.01
N VAL A 61 2.45 4.22 1.16
CA VAL A 61 1.73 4.32 2.43
C VAL A 61 1.60 5.78 2.81
N LEU A 62 0.37 6.28 2.85
CA LEU A 62 0.07 7.68 3.11
C LEU A 62 -0.67 7.92 4.43
N LYS A 63 -1.02 6.87 5.15
CA LYS A 63 -1.78 6.97 6.40
C LYS A 63 -1.35 5.89 7.38
N ASN A 64 -1.77 6.04 8.64
CA ASN A 64 -1.49 5.06 9.68
C ASN A 64 -2.06 3.69 9.31
N ILE A 65 -1.31 2.65 9.66
CA ILE A 65 -1.69 1.27 9.38
C ILE A 65 -1.83 0.54 10.71
N LYS A 66 -2.98 -0.07 10.93
CA LYS A 66 -3.20 -0.85 12.15
C LYS A 66 -2.47 -2.20 12.09
N SER A 67 -2.20 -2.77 13.27
CA SER A 67 -1.53 -4.06 13.38
C SER A 67 -2.27 -5.15 12.61
N ASP A 68 -1.50 -6.14 12.15
CA ASP A 68 -2.01 -7.33 11.45
C ASP A 68 -2.65 -7.03 10.08
N SER A 69 -2.36 -5.87 9.50
CA SER A 69 -2.83 -5.51 8.16
C SER A 69 -1.91 -6.04 7.07
N VAL A 70 -2.49 -6.41 5.94
CA VAL A 70 -1.76 -6.70 4.71
C VAL A 70 -2.21 -5.68 3.67
N ILE A 71 -1.28 -4.88 3.16
CA ILE A 71 -1.61 -3.76 2.27
C ILE A 71 -0.90 -3.87 0.93
N MET A 72 -1.46 -3.22 -0.08
CA MET A 72 -0.95 -3.23 -1.45
C MET A 72 -1.39 -1.95 -2.17
N GLY A 73 -0.57 -1.48 -3.08
CA GLY A 73 -0.92 -0.42 -4.00
C GLY A 73 -0.48 0.97 -3.58
N TYR A 74 -0.90 1.95 -4.37
CA TYR A 74 -0.67 3.37 -4.10
C TYR A 74 -1.95 4.13 -4.43
N PRO A 75 -2.63 4.74 -3.45
CA PRO A 75 -2.38 4.59 -2.01
C PRO A 75 -2.64 3.15 -1.54
N ALA A 76 -1.87 2.69 -0.57
CA ALA A 76 -1.97 1.32 -0.11
C ALA A 76 -3.27 1.05 0.63
N ILE A 77 -3.94 0.00 0.23
CA ILE A 77 -5.19 -0.47 0.85
C ILE A 77 -5.05 -1.95 1.18
N ASN A 78 -6.06 -2.53 1.82
CA ASN A 78 -6.07 -3.96 2.09
C ASN A 78 -5.89 -4.74 0.78
N TYR A 79 -5.06 -5.78 0.81
CA TYR A 79 -4.67 -6.47 -0.41
C TYR A 79 -5.84 -7.19 -1.10
N MET A 80 -6.81 -7.72 -0.34
CA MET A 80 -7.99 -8.36 -0.92
C MET A 80 -8.84 -7.33 -1.67
N ASP A 81 -9.03 -6.16 -1.07
CA ASP A 81 -9.78 -5.08 -1.70
C ASP A 81 -9.05 -4.56 -2.94
N TYR A 82 -7.73 -4.45 -2.88
CA TYR A 82 -6.93 -4.04 -4.03
C TYR A 82 -7.13 -5.01 -5.20
N ASN A 83 -7.02 -6.31 -4.94
CA ASN A 83 -7.13 -7.32 -6.00
C ASN A 83 -8.53 -7.35 -6.60
N LYS A 84 -9.56 -7.24 -5.78
CA LYS A 84 -10.94 -7.14 -6.26
C LYS A 84 -11.15 -5.90 -7.12
N SER A 85 -10.63 -4.78 -6.67
CA SER A 85 -10.74 -3.50 -7.39
C SER A 85 -9.95 -3.52 -8.70
N TYR A 86 -8.77 -4.14 -8.68
CA TYR A 86 -7.92 -4.23 -9.87
C TYR A 86 -8.58 -5.04 -10.98
N VAL A 87 -9.29 -6.11 -10.65
CA VAL A 87 -10.06 -6.88 -11.64
C VAL A 87 -11.07 -5.97 -12.35
N HIS A 88 -11.78 -5.16 -11.58
CA HIS A 88 -12.73 -4.20 -12.15
C HIS A 88 -12.04 -3.11 -12.95
N PHE A 89 -10.91 -2.62 -12.45
CA PHE A 89 -10.11 -1.62 -13.17
C PHE A 89 -9.71 -2.13 -14.56
N LYS A 90 -9.22 -3.37 -14.65
CA LYS A 90 -8.83 -3.96 -15.93
C LYS A 90 -10.03 -4.10 -16.88
N ASN A 91 -11.19 -4.38 -16.34
CA ASN A 91 -12.40 -4.60 -17.11
C ASN A 91 -13.23 -3.33 -17.31
N LEU A 92 -12.76 -2.21 -16.75
CA LEU A 92 -13.50 -0.96 -16.78
C LEU A 92 -13.91 -0.52 -18.20
N PRO A 93 -13.06 -0.60 -19.23
CA PRO A 93 -13.49 -0.21 -20.57
C PRO A 93 -14.73 -0.99 -21.06
N SER A 94 -14.77 -2.30 -20.80
CA SER A 94 -15.93 -3.13 -21.19
C SER A 94 -17.16 -2.78 -20.38
N VAL A 95 -17.00 -2.56 -19.08
CA VAL A 95 -18.09 -2.17 -18.18
C VAL A 95 -18.67 -0.82 -18.61
N MET A 96 -17.81 0.16 -18.89
CA MET A 96 -18.24 1.49 -19.32
C MET A 96 -18.98 1.43 -20.66
N LYS A 97 -18.50 0.59 -21.57
CA LYS A 97 -19.17 0.39 -22.86
C LYS A 97 -20.60 -0.13 -22.67
N PHE A 98 -20.78 -1.08 -21.76
CA PHE A 98 -22.09 -1.62 -21.41
C PHE A 98 -22.99 -0.55 -20.78
N ILE A 99 -22.45 0.23 -19.86
CA ILE A 99 -23.18 1.32 -19.18
C ILE A 99 -23.65 2.37 -20.21
N TYR A 100 -22.77 2.79 -21.12
CA TYR A 100 -23.13 3.76 -22.16
C TYR A 100 -24.25 3.23 -23.06
N LYS A 101 -24.23 1.95 -23.38
CA LYS A 101 -25.31 1.32 -24.13
C LYS A 101 -26.65 1.41 -23.39
N LEU A 102 -26.65 1.10 -22.08
CA LEU A 102 -27.86 1.20 -21.27
C LEU A 102 -28.37 2.63 -21.19
N MET A 103 -27.48 3.60 -20.99
CA MET A 103 -27.84 5.01 -20.92
C MET A 103 -28.47 5.49 -22.22
N LYS A 104 -27.89 5.12 -23.36
CA LYS A 104 -28.42 5.48 -24.69
C LYS A 104 -29.79 4.87 -24.91
N LYS A 105 -29.98 3.61 -24.52
CA LYS A 105 -31.26 2.91 -24.67
C LYS A 105 -32.37 3.55 -23.84
N ASN A 106 -32.05 4.08 -22.65
CA ASN A 106 -33.03 4.72 -21.78
C ASN A 106 -33.42 6.12 -22.25
N VAL A 107 -32.60 6.77 -23.06
CA VAL A 107 -32.85 8.10 -23.59
C VAL A 107 -33.74 8.02 -24.85
N GLU A 108 -33.68 6.94 -25.58
CA GLU A 108 -34.52 6.69 -26.76
C GLU A 108 -35.92 6.23 -26.36
#